data_ea507c13459d3e73c651e129643a38ef
#
_entry.id   ea507c13459d3e73c651e129643a38ef
#
_cell.length_a   1.000
_cell.length_b   1.000
_cell.length_c   1.000
_cell.angle_alpha   90.00
_cell.angle_beta   90.00
_cell.angle_gamma   90.00
#
_symmetry.space_group_name_H-M   'P 1'
#
loop_
_entity.id
_entity.type
_entity.pdbx_description
1 polymer ?
#
loop_
_entity_poly.entity_id
_entity_poly.type
_entity_poly.pdbx_seq_one_letter_code
_entity_poly.pdbx_strand_id
1 'polypeptide(L)'
;RVLFRSEDERPWEVFLMFDFDSYIRLLREDPKTIVLPEGTDPRVIEAASRLLAGNFLQPILIGEEDAVWEAAQEAGYNIRGAKILTPSTYEKMDEMVEQFCEIRAKKGMTQEKAREILKDPNYFGTMLIKMGEYDSLLGGVMHSVIDTIKPALEIIGTKEGNNLVSSCIGLVRPRATGDSEVIVLGDCALNIKPTEDELVEIAHETANCARDFGIDPKIAFLSYSTHGSGKGPDVDRMCNAANKFAEKYPHMESIGEVQFDAAVSPAVAATKCPGSEIAGHTNTFIFPDLSAGNIGYKIARYLGNFEAFGPILLGLNAPINTLSRECSASEVYHMSILTAAMLGHRDHSKDS
;
A
#
# COMPACT_ATOMS: atom_id res chain seq x y z
N ARG A 1 3.39 11.80 -32.85
CA ARG A 1 4.58 12.03 -32.01
C ARG A 1 4.09 12.14 -30.57
N VAL A 2 4.11 11.02 -29.83
CA VAL A 2 3.90 11.02 -28.38
C VAL A 2 5.15 11.65 -27.78
N LEU A 3 5.03 12.87 -27.30
CA LEU A 3 6.09 13.53 -26.53
C LEU A 3 6.09 12.86 -25.14
N PHE A 4 7.08 12.02 -24.87
CA PHE A 4 7.43 11.65 -23.50
C PHE A 4 7.86 12.98 -22.81
N ARG A 5 7.02 13.46 -21.91
CA ARG A 5 7.43 14.53 -20.98
C ARG A 5 8.39 13.90 -19.98
N SER A 6 9.49 14.58 -19.70
CA SER A 6 10.43 14.21 -18.65
C SER A 6 9.70 14.17 -17.30
N GLU A 7 9.97 13.15 -16.50
CA GLU A 7 9.35 12.87 -15.20
C GLU A 7 9.60 13.95 -14.12
N ASP A 8 10.37 15.00 -14.45
CA ASP A 8 10.86 16.00 -13.48
C ASP A 8 9.99 17.26 -13.30
N GLU A 9 8.87 17.43 -14.03
CA GLU A 9 8.25 18.76 -14.03
C GLU A 9 7.01 18.98 -13.16
N ARG A 10 6.38 17.97 -12.50
CA ARG A 10 5.23 18.25 -11.60
C ARG A 10 4.94 17.17 -10.52
N PRO A 11 5.85 16.83 -9.62
CA PRO A 11 5.53 15.86 -8.55
C PRO A 11 4.63 16.44 -7.45
N TRP A 12 4.63 17.76 -7.21
CA TRP A 12 4.03 18.37 -6.02
C TRP A 12 2.53 18.72 -6.15
N GLU A 13 2.02 18.94 -7.37
CA GLU A 13 0.60 19.29 -7.57
C GLU A 13 -0.35 18.12 -7.30
N VAL A 14 0.07 16.90 -7.51
CA VAL A 14 -0.72 15.67 -7.28
C VAL A 14 -0.77 15.30 -5.80
N PHE A 15 0.30 15.59 -5.05
CA PHE A 15 0.34 15.40 -3.61
C PHE A 15 -0.55 16.35 -2.81
N LEU A 16 -0.95 17.47 -3.41
CA LEU A 16 -1.96 18.37 -2.82
C LEU A 16 -3.38 17.79 -2.79
N MET A 17 -3.58 16.62 -3.39
CA MET A 17 -4.90 16.01 -3.58
C MET A 17 -5.22 14.90 -2.59
N PHE A 18 -4.22 14.18 -2.09
CA PHE A 18 -4.32 13.53 -0.81
C PHE A 18 -4.10 14.61 0.24
N ASP A 19 -4.99 14.74 1.22
CA ASP A 19 -4.83 15.71 2.32
C ASP A 19 -3.62 15.31 3.21
N PHE A 20 -2.41 15.34 2.60
CA PHE A 20 -1.16 15.09 3.35
C PHE A 20 -0.99 16.05 4.51
N ASP A 21 -1.58 17.23 4.43
CA ASP A 21 -1.58 18.20 5.53
C ASP A 21 -2.35 17.66 6.75
N SER A 22 -3.42 16.89 6.56
CA SER A 22 -4.13 16.24 7.65
C SER A 22 -3.30 15.13 8.29
N TYR A 23 -2.62 14.29 7.48
CA TYR A 23 -1.70 13.26 7.98
C TYR A 23 -0.51 13.87 8.72
N ILE A 24 0.07 14.95 8.21
CA ILE A 24 1.15 15.67 8.89
C ILE A 24 0.67 16.28 10.22
N ARG A 25 -0.55 16.83 10.27
CA ARG A 25 -1.14 17.31 11.54
C ARG A 25 -1.29 16.16 12.54
N LEU A 26 -1.83 15.01 12.11
CA LEU A 26 -1.97 13.82 12.95
C LEU A 26 -0.61 13.38 13.51
N LEU A 27 0.41 13.29 12.66
CA LEU A 27 1.76 12.88 13.06
C LEU A 27 2.47 13.91 13.96
N ARG A 28 2.08 15.21 13.92
CA ARG A 28 2.57 16.22 14.86
C ARG A 28 1.92 16.09 16.23
N GLU A 29 0.65 15.67 16.30
CA GLU A 29 -0.08 15.45 17.55
C GLU A 29 0.35 14.14 18.21
N ASP A 30 0.65 13.10 17.42
CA ASP A 30 1.11 11.79 17.88
C ASP A 30 2.36 11.36 17.07
N PRO A 31 3.57 11.83 17.48
CA PRO A 31 4.81 11.55 16.77
C PRO A 31 5.11 10.07 16.63
N LYS A 32 5.38 9.63 15.39
CA LYS A 32 5.66 8.25 15.02
C LYS A 32 7.06 8.09 14.43
N THR A 33 7.47 6.83 14.31
CA THR A 33 8.71 6.42 13.69
C THR A 33 8.45 5.61 12.43
N ILE A 34 9.35 5.74 11.45
CA ILE A 34 9.32 4.96 10.20
C ILE A 34 10.67 4.29 9.96
N VAL A 35 10.67 2.97 9.87
CA VAL A 35 11.86 2.18 9.53
C VAL A 35 12.00 2.11 8.02
N LEU A 36 13.18 2.46 7.53
CA LEU A 36 13.56 2.46 6.12
C LEU A 36 14.73 1.48 5.93
N PRO A 37 14.48 0.25 5.45
CA PRO A 37 15.49 -0.82 5.39
C PRO A 37 16.66 -0.55 4.46
N GLU A 38 16.50 0.35 3.49
CA GLU A 38 17.44 0.61 2.41
C GLU A 38 18.16 1.94 2.62
N GLY A 39 18.78 2.10 3.81
CA GLY A 39 19.32 3.38 4.31
C GLY A 39 20.47 3.99 3.50
N THR A 40 21.05 3.27 2.53
CA THR A 40 22.10 3.78 1.63
C THR A 40 21.57 4.24 0.26
N ASP A 41 20.27 4.00 -0.04
CA ASP A 41 19.71 4.46 -1.30
C ASP A 41 19.51 6.00 -1.30
N PRO A 42 19.97 6.73 -2.32
CA PRO A 42 19.89 8.19 -2.34
C PRO A 42 18.46 8.73 -2.29
N ARG A 43 17.46 7.99 -2.77
CA ARG A 43 16.03 8.37 -2.69
C ARG A 43 15.51 8.26 -1.26
N VAL A 44 15.96 7.24 -0.53
CA VAL A 44 15.64 7.06 0.90
C VAL A 44 16.30 8.15 1.73
N ILE A 45 17.55 8.48 1.44
CA ILE A 45 18.31 9.55 2.11
C ILE A 45 17.65 10.91 1.88
N GLU A 46 17.27 11.25 0.66
CA GLU A 46 16.52 12.47 0.37
C GLU A 46 15.21 12.53 1.15
N ALA A 47 14.42 11.46 1.10
CA ALA A 47 13.16 11.37 1.83
C ALA A 47 13.36 11.54 3.34
N ALA A 48 14.35 10.84 3.93
CA ALA A 48 14.69 10.96 5.35
C ALA A 48 15.11 12.40 5.73
N SER A 49 15.90 13.06 4.89
CA SER A 49 16.28 14.46 5.09
C SER A 49 15.04 15.39 5.12
N ARG A 50 14.08 15.18 4.22
CA ARG A 50 12.82 15.95 4.17
C ARG A 50 11.92 15.67 5.39
N LEU A 51 11.81 14.42 5.83
CA LEU A 51 11.05 14.04 7.05
C LEU A 51 11.64 14.71 8.29
N LEU A 52 12.97 14.69 8.44
CA LEU A 52 13.66 15.35 9.54
C LEU A 52 13.44 16.87 9.53
N ALA A 53 13.53 17.50 8.37
CA ALA A 53 13.28 18.93 8.21
C ALA A 53 11.82 19.31 8.58
N GLY A 54 10.86 18.43 8.30
CA GLY A 54 9.44 18.59 8.66
C GLY A 54 9.14 18.41 10.15
N ASN A 55 9.99 17.68 10.88
CA ASN A 55 9.90 17.41 12.32
C ASN A 55 8.54 16.88 12.79
N PHE A 56 7.97 15.93 12.02
CA PHE A 56 6.68 15.30 12.34
C PHE A 56 6.73 13.76 12.25
N LEU A 57 7.78 13.19 11.64
CA LEU A 57 7.99 11.75 11.52
C LEU A 57 9.48 11.45 11.62
N GLN A 58 9.85 10.54 12.53
CA GLN A 58 11.25 10.20 12.78
C GLN A 58 11.70 9.03 11.89
N PRO A 59 12.61 9.24 10.93
CA PRO A 59 13.17 8.16 10.13
C PRO A 59 14.23 7.36 10.89
N ILE A 60 14.17 6.03 10.74
CA ILE A 60 15.13 5.05 11.26
C ILE A 60 15.73 4.34 10.04
N LEU A 61 16.99 4.59 9.76
CA LEU A 61 17.70 4.03 8.61
C LEU A 61 18.41 2.73 8.99
N ILE A 62 18.26 1.68 8.19
CA ILE A 62 19.01 0.43 8.40
C ILE A 62 20.18 0.39 7.42
N GLY A 63 21.35 0.12 7.95
CA GLY A 63 22.59 0.00 7.17
C GLY A 63 23.84 0.13 8.05
N GLU A 64 25.01 -0.13 7.47
CA GLU A 64 26.28 0.17 8.13
C GLU A 64 26.41 1.69 8.27
N GLU A 65 26.67 2.18 9.50
CA GLU A 65 26.60 3.60 9.83
C GLU A 65 27.48 4.47 8.92
N ASP A 66 28.74 4.07 8.72
CA ASP A 66 29.67 4.79 7.85
C ASP A 66 29.16 4.85 6.39
N ALA A 67 28.62 3.74 5.88
CA ALA A 67 28.09 3.68 4.52
C ALA A 67 26.85 4.58 4.33
N VAL A 68 25.98 4.67 5.32
CA VAL A 68 24.80 5.56 5.29
C VAL A 68 25.25 7.03 5.30
N TRP A 69 26.23 7.40 6.13
CA TRP A 69 26.78 8.76 6.15
C TRP A 69 27.51 9.12 4.85
N GLU A 70 28.29 8.19 4.28
CA GLU A 70 28.94 8.39 2.99
C GLU A 70 27.94 8.62 1.87
N ALA A 71 26.91 7.77 1.77
CA ALA A 71 25.83 7.91 0.80
C ALA A 71 25.07 9.25 0.96
N ALA A 72 24.83 9.70 2.19
CA ALA A 72 24.20 10.99 2.45
C ALA A 72 25.07 12.18 2.00
N GLN A 73 26.37 12.09 2.20
CA GLN A 73 27.32 13.10 1.75
C GLN A 73 27.40 13.14 0.22
N GLU A 74 27.47 11.99 -0.43
CA GLU A 74 27.50 11.89 -1.91
C GLU A 74 26.20 12.43 -2.53
N ALA A 75 25.05 12.11 -1.94
CA ALA A 75 23.75 12.61 -2.39
C ALA A 75 23.52 14.10 -2.05
N GLY A 76 24.33 14.70 -1.17
CA GLY A 76 24.23 16.10 -0.77
C GLY A 76 23.09 16.43 0.19
N TYR A 77 22.56 15.43 0.92
CA TYR A 77 21.46 15.60 1.87
C TYR A 77 21.92 15.52 3.33
N ASN A 78 21.24 16.28 4.19
CA ASN A 78 21.51 16.32 5.63
C ASN A 78 20.56 15.36 6.36
N ILE A 79 21.11 14.29 6.93
CA ILE A 79 20.36 13.30 7.72
C ILE A 79 20.69 13.37 9.22
N ARG A 80 21.26 14.48 9.70
CA ARG A 80 21.50 14.67 11.15
C ARG A 80 20.19 14.65 11.91
N GLY A 81 20.09 13.71 12.86
CA GLY A 81 18.89 13.43 13.63
C GLY A 81 18.20 12.14 13.21
N ALA A 82 18.50 11.54 12.06
CA ALA A 82 18.10 10.17 11.79
C ALA A 82 18.80 9.21 12.75
N LYS A 83 18.09 8.17 13.19
CA LYS A 83 18.72 7.05 13.89
C LYS A 83 19.15 6.03 12.83
N ILE A 84 20.39 5.59 12.91
CA ILE A 84 20.95 4.55 12.04
C ILE A 84 21.09 3.28 12.87
N LEU A 85 20.62 2.16 12.35
CA LEU A 85 20.72 0.85 12.99
C LEU A 85 21.46 -0.12 12.09
N THR A 86 22.50 -0.72 12.64
CA THR A 86 23.29 -1.75 11.99
C THR A 86 22.95 -3.12 12.59
N PRO A 87 22.41 -4.08 11.80
CA PRO A 87 22.03 -5.39 12.35
C PRO A 87 23.16 -6.12 13.07
N SER A 88 24.42 -6.00 12.58
CA SER A 88 25.58 -6.69 13.16
C SER A 88 25.97 -6.18 14.55
N THR A 89 25.62 -4.96 14.91
CA THR A 89 25.97 -4.31 16.19
C THR A 89 24.78 -3.96 17.05
N TYR A 90 23.58 -4.41 16.66
CA TYR A 90 22.36 -4.10 17.39
C TYR A 90 22.35 -4.74 18.78
N GLU A 91 22.22 -3.91 19.82
CA GLU A 91 22.37 -4.32 21.22
C GLU A 91 21.36 -5.38 21.69
N LYS A 92 20.13 -5.38 21.14
CA LYS A 92 19.08 -6.35 21.46
C LYS A 92 18.98 -7.51 20.46
N MET A 93 20.06 -7.79 19.70
CA MET A 93 20.03 -8.85 18.68
C MET A 93 19.74 -10.23 19.29
N ASP A 94 20.23 -10.55 20.47
CA ASP A 94 19.99 -11.84 21.13
C ASP A 94 18.50 -12.00 21.48
N GLU A 95 17.87 -10.99 22.04
CA GLU A 95 16.43 -10.96 22.31
C GLU A 95 15.62 -11.08 21.01
N MET A 96 16.01 -10.36 19.96
CA MET A 96 15.36 -10.45 18.65
C MET A 96 15.44 -11.85 18.06
N VAL A 97 16.58 -12.54 18.17
CA VAL A 97 16.78 -13.92 17.73
C VAL A 97 15.86 -14.88 18.50
N GLU A 98 15.76 -14.73 19.83
CA GLU A 98 14.86 -15.57 20.66
C GLU A 98 13.40 -15.39 20.20
N GLN A 99 12.91 -14.16 20.09
CA GLN A 99 11.55 -13.89 19.65
C GLN A 99 11.29 -14.42 18.22
N PHE A 100 12.23 -14.25 17.31
CA PHE A 100 12.08 -14.76 15.95
C PHE A 100 12.03 -16.30 15.92
N CYS A 101 12.83 -16.98 16.75
CA CYS A 101 12.76 -18.43 16.91
C CYS A 101 11.40 -18.89 17.46
N GLU A 102 10.83 -18.18 18.43
CA GLU A 102 9.49 -18.47 18.96
C GLU A 102 8.40 -18.32 17.88
N ILE A 103 8.40 -17.22 17.14
CA ILE A 103 7.46 -16.96 16.05
C ILE A 103 7.54 -18.07 15.00
N ARG A 104 8.73 -18.54 14.67
CA ARG A 104 8.99 -19.53 13.62
C ARG A 104 9.24 -20.95 14.14
N ALA A 105 8.93 -21.24 15.40
CA ALA A 105 9.19 -22.54 16.04
C ALA A 105 8.60 -23.73 15.26
N LYS A 106 7.36 -23.59 14.75
CA LYS A 106 6.68 -24.60 13.92
C LYS A 106 7.39 -24.90 12.58
N LYS A 107 8.29 -24.02 12.15
CA LYS A 107 9.09 -24.16 10.92
C LYS A 107 10.52 -24.63 11.19
N GLY A 108 10.84 -25.03 12.42
CA GLY A 108 12.15 -25.55 12.82
C GLY A 108 13.27 -24.49 12.75
N MET A 109 12.96 -23.26 13.14
CA MET A 109 13.95 -22.18 13.21
C MET A 109 14.96 -22.47 14.33
N THR A 110 16.25 -22.32 14.02
CA THR A 110 17.35 -22.38 15.01
C THR A 110 17.94 -21.00 15.21
N GLN A 111 18.62 -20.79 16.34
CA GLN A 111 19.25 -19.49 16.63
C GLN A 111 20.28 -19.09 15.58
N GLU A 112 21.07 -20.03 15.05
CA GLU A 112 22.06 -19.75 14.00
C GLU A 112 21.36 -19.28 12.70
N LYS A 113 20.30 -19.98 12.28
CA LYS A 113 19.52 -19.62 11.11
C LYS A 113 18.82 -18.28 11.31
N ALA A 114 18.24 -18.06 12.50
CA ALA A 114 17.59 -16.80 12.84
C ALA A 114 18.56 -15.63 12.74
N ARG A 115 19.75 -15.78 13.32
CA ARG A 115 20.79 -14.74 13.29
C ARG A 115 21.29 -14.43 11.88
N GLU A 116 21.33 -15.42 10.99
CA GLU A 116 21.69 -15.22 9.58
C GLU A 116 20.57 -14.49 8.82
N ILE A 117 19.31 -14.89 9.01
CA ILE A 117 18.16 -14.26 8.37
C ILE A 117 18.00 -12.80 8.82
N LEU A 118 18.23 -12.52 10.09
CA LEU A 118 18.12 -11.18 10.67
C LEU A 118 19.25 -10.20 10.26
N LYS A 119 20.20 -10.63 9.45
CA LYS A 119 21.11 -9.72 8.74
C LYS A 119 20.42 -9.04 7.55
N ASP A 120 19.37 -9.63 7.01
CA ASP A 120 18.57 -9.00 5.98
C ASP A 120 17.81 -7.81 6.55
N PRO A 121 17.93 -6.60 5.94
CA PRO A 121 17.37 -5.38 6.51
C PRO A 121 15.82 -5.39 6.56
N ASN A 122 15.13 -6.12 5.69
CA ASN A 122 13.68 -6.24 5.73
C ASN A 122 13.23 -7.13 6.89
N TYR A 123 13.90 -8.26 7.13
CA TYR A 123 13.64 -9.12 8.29
C TYR A 123 13.98 -8.40 9.60
N PHE A 124 15.12 -7.74 9.66
CA PHE A 124 15.54 -6.96 10.83
C PHE A 124 14.54 -5.84 11.13
N GLY A 125 14.22 -5.02 10.13
CA GLY A 125 13.25 -3.93 10.26
C GLY A 125 11.86 -4.43 10.68
N THR A 126 11.39 -5.53 10.11
CA THR A 126 10.10 -6.13 10.49
C THR A 126 10.10 -6.64 11.94
N MET A 127 11.21 -7.21 12.41
CA MET A 127 11.34 -7.60 13.82
C MET A 127 11.36 -6.40 14.76
N LEU A 128 11.97 -5.26 14.37
CA LEU A 128 11.89 -4.03 15.15
C LEU A 128 10.44 -3.56 15.37
N ILE A 129 9.60 -3.67 14.33
CA ILE A 129 8.15 -3.38 14.45
C ILE A 129 7.47 -4.42 15.35
N LYS A 130 7.79 -5.70 15.22
CA LYS A 130 7.21 -6.78 16.03
C LYS A 130 7.53 -6.64 17.52
N MET A 131 8.74 -6.20 17.84
CA MET A 131 9.20 -5.96 19.21
C MET A 131 8.62 -4.67 19.81
N GLY A 132 7.93 -3.84 19.03
CA GLY A 132 7.37 -2.56 19.46
C GLY A 132 8.43 -1.47 19.67
N GLU A 133 9.63 -1.64 19.11
CA GLU A 133 10.71 -0.66 19.18
C GLU A 133 10.42 0.56 18.28
N TYR A 134 9.70 0.34 17.18
CA TYR A 134 9.30 1.36 16.20
C TYR A 134 7.90 1.08 15.67
N ASP A 135 7.29 2.09 15.03
CA ASP A 135 5.86 2.08 14.72
C ASP A 135 5.51 1.52 13.34
N SER A 136 6.31 1.83 12.32
CA SER A 136 5.97 1.51 10.92
C SER A 136 7.21 1.22 10.08
N LEU A 137 7.02 0.55 8.90
CA LEU A 137 8.10 0.23 7.99
C LEU A 137 7.70 0.48 6.54
N LEU A 138 8.60 1.06 5.75
CA LEU A 138 8.48 1.22 4.31
C LEU A 138 9.75 0.72 3.62
N GLY A 139 9.62 -0.32 2.78
CA GLY A 139 10.73 -0.90 2.01
C GLY A 139 10.42 -0.95 0.50
N GLY A 140 11.24 -1.71 -0.26
CA GLY A 140 11.01 -1.99 -1.67
C GLY A 140 11.63 -1.02 -2.66
N VAL A 141 12.47 -0.08 -2.19
CA VAL A 141 13.17 0.87 -3.05
C VAL A 141 14.28 0.20 -3.87
N MET A 142 15.01 -0.73 -3.27
CA MET A 142 16.05 -1.54 -3.91
C MET A 142 15.62 -3.00 -4.12
N HIS A 143 14.77 -3.51 -3.24
CA HIS A 143 14.33 -4.90 -3.21
C HIS A 143 13.01 -5.11 -3.95
N SER A 144 12.69 -6.36 -4.24
CA SER A 144 11.38 -6.68 -4.83
C SER A 144 10.27 -6.55 -3.78
N VAL A 145 9.03 -6.36 -4.25
CA VAL A 145 7.84 -6.30 -3.38
C VAL A 145 7.76 -7.53 -2.45
N ILE A 146 8.12 -8.72 -2.96
CA ILE A 146 8.07 -9.96 -2.17
C ILE A 146 9.10 -9.98 -1.02
N ASP A 147 10.23 -9.29 -1.16
CA ASP A 147 11.26 -9.25 -0.13
C ASP A 147 10.82 -8.45 1.10
N THR A 148 9.93 -7.48 0.94
CA THR A 148 9.29 -6.77 2.06
C THR A 148 8.07 -7.54 2.60
N ILE A 149 7.26 -8.11 1.71
CA ILE A 149 6.01 -8.78 2.12
C ILE A 149 6.28 -10.08 2.86
N LYS A 150 7.28 -10.86 2.43
CA LYS A 150 7.58 -12.15 3.05
C LYS A 150 7.91 -12.03 4.55
N PRO A 151 8.83 -11.15 5.01
CA PRO A 151 9.04 -10.90 6.43
C PRO A 151 7.76 -10.44 7.14
N ALA A 152 6.98 -9.53 6.54
CA ALA A 152 5.74 -9.03 7.12
C ALA A 152 4.74 -10.17 7.40
N LEU A 153 4.54 -11.08 6.44
CA LEU A 153 3.66 -12.25 6.61
C LEU A 153 4.21 -13.24 7.63
N GLU A 154 5.52 -13.46 7.65
CA GLU A 154 6.17 -14.45 8.51
C GLU A 154 6.27 -14.03 9.97
N ILE A 155 6.34 -12.74 10.26
CA ILE A 155 6.61 -12.16 11.58
C ILE A 155 5.39 -11.45 12.16
N ILE A 156 4.76 -10.59 11.37
CA ILE A 156 3.61 -9.78 11.80
C ILE A 156 2.30 -10.56 11.67
N GLY A 157 2.10 -11.20 10.50
CA GLY A 157 0.87 -11.89 10.16
C GLY A 157 -0.30 -10.95 9.86
N THR A 158 -1.47 -11.55 9.65
CA THR A 158 -2.72 -10.81 9.41
C THR A 158 -3.30 -10.25 10.71
N LYS A 159 -4.04 -9.16 10.63
CA LYS A 159 -4.83 -8.63 11.74
C LYS A 159 -5.98 -9.59 12.07
N GLU A 160 -6.53 -9.49 13.28
CA GLU A 160 -7.67 -10.30 13.71
C GLU A 160 -8.87 -10.08 12.77
N GLY A 161 -9.51 -11.16 12.35
CA GLY A 161 -10.60 -11.15 11.40
C GLY A 161 -10.21 -11.19 9.93
N ASN A 162 -8.93 -11.01 9.58
CA ASN A 162 -8.43 -11.15 8.22
C ASN A 162 -7.76 -12.50 7.97
N ASN A 163 -8.06 -13.10 6.81
CA ASN A 163 -7.47 -14.37 6.38
C ASN A 163 -6.32 -14.19 5.39
N LEU A 164 -6.25 -13.02 4.73
CA LEU A 164 -5.21 -12.70 3.76
C LEU A 164 -4.66 -11.29 3.95
N VAL A 165 -3.51 -11.07 3.34
CA VAL A 165 -2.99 -9.72 3.07
C VAL A 165 -3.28 -9.40 1.61
N SER A 166 -3.83 -8.23 1.37
CA SER A 166 -4.08 -7.70 0.03
C SER A 166 -3.34 -6.38 -0.19
N SER A 167 -3.54 -5.79 -1.35
CA SER A 167 -2.99 -4.48 -1.65
C SER A 167 -4.04 -3.57 -2.26
N CYS A 168 -3.89 -2.26 -2.07
CA CYS A 168 -4.56 -1.30 -2.93
C CYS A 168 -3.56 -0.35 -3.60
N ILE A 169 -3.97 0.21 -4.72
CA ILE A 169 -3.26 1.27 -5.43
C ILE A 169 -4.23 2.44 -5.60
N GLY A 170 -3.86 3.60 -5.08
CA GLY A 170 -4.52 4.85 -5.39
C GLY A 170 -4.03 5.41 -6.72
N LEU A 171 -4.93 5.76 -7.61
CA LEU A 171 -4.62 6.46 -8.85
C LEU A 171 -5.24 7.85 -8.82
N VAL A 172 -4.44 8.85 -9.15
CA VAL A 172 -4.85 10.25 -9.11
C VAL A 172 -4.52 10.94 -10.43
N ARG A 173 -5.46 11.75 -10.92
CA ARG A 173 -5.29 12.53 -12.13
C ARG A 173 -5.97 13.89 -11.98
N PRO A 174 -5.26 15.01 -12.25
CA PRO A 174 -5.87 16.34 -12.28
C PRO A 174 -6.90 16.43 -13.42
N ARG A 175 -8.06 17.02 -13.14
CA ARG A 175 -9.09 17.35 -14.12
C ARG A 175 -8.94 18.78 -14.61
N ALA A 176 -9.44 19.04 -15.81
CA ALA A 176 -9.47 20.40 -16.37
C ALA A 176 -10.34 21.38 -15.55
N THR A 177 -11.23 20.88 -14.70
CA THR A 177 -12.09 21.62 -13.77
C THR A 177 -11.37 22.14 -12.54
N GLY A 178 -10.10 21.73 -12.33
CA GLY A 178 -9.28 22.13 -11.18
C GLY A 178 -9.44 21.21 -9.96
N ASP A 179 -10.38 20.27 -10.00
CA ASP A 179 -10.48 19.14 -9.08
C ASP A 179 -9.66 17.96 -9.62
N SER A 180 -9.74 16.85 -8.93
CA SER A 180 -9.00 15.66 -9.30
C SER A 180 -9.86 14.42 -9.30
N GLU A 181 -9.54 13.55 -10.22
CA GLU A 181 -10.07 12.22 -10.27
C GLU A 181 -9.19 11.32 -9.40
N VAL A 182 -9.80 10.72 -8.38
CA VAL A 182 -9.14 9.73 -7.52
C VAL A 182 -9.89 8.43 -7.62
N ILE A 183 -9.18 7.34 -7.90
CA ILE A 183 -9.73 5.99 -7.95
C ILE A 183 -8.85 5.03 -7.15
N VAL A 184 -9.45 4.00 -6.57
CA VAL A 184 -8.72 3.00 -5.78
C VAL A 184 -8.91 1.62 -6.39
N LEU A 185 -7.82 0.91 -6.53
CA LEU A 185 -7.75 -0.39 -7.19
C LEU A 185 -7.30 -1.48 -6.21
N GLY A 186 -8.05 -2.53 -6.07
CA GLY A 186 -7.72 -3.70 -5.25
C GLY A 186 -7.98 -5.03 -5.99
N ASP A 187 -7.16 -6.01 -5.87
CA ASP A 187 -5.76 -6.15 -5.53
C ASP A 187 -4.91 -6.15 -6.81
N CYS A 188 -3.84 -5.36 -6.85
CA CYS A 188 -3.02 -5.22 -8.06
C CYS A 188 -1.58 -5.72 -7.89
N ALA A 189 -1.20 -6.26 -6.71
CA ALA A 189 0.18 -6.59 -6.41
C ALA A 189 0.42 -7.95 -5.75
N LEU A 190 -0.57 -8.61 -5.15
CA LEU A 190 -0.36 -9.76 -4.28
C LEU A 190 -1.09 -11.04 -4.70
N ASN A 191 -2.41 -11.04 -4.71
CA ASN A 191 -3.19 -12.26 -4.80
C ASN A 191 -3.40 -12.66 -6.26
N ILE A 192 -2.77 -13.76 -6.69
CA ILE A 192 -2.73 -14.18 -8.09
C ILE A 192 -4.13 -14.46 -8.64
N LYS A 193 -4.90 -15.29 -7.94
CA LYS A 193 -6.27 -15.66 -8.32
C LYS A 193 -7.12 -15.87 -7.05
N PRO A 194 -7.64 -14.78 -6.46
CA PRO A 194 -8.39 -14.87 -5.22
C PRO A 194 -9.71 -15.64 -5.41
N THR A 195 -10.12 -16.35 -4.37
CA THR A 195 -11.43 -17.00 -4.26
C THR A 195 -12.54 -15.97 -4.07
N GLU A 196 -13.80 -16.38 -4.10
CA GLU A 196 -14.95 -15.50 -3.84
C GLU A 196 -14.85 -14.82 -2.47
N ASP A 197 -14.50 -15.57 -1.42
CA ASP A 197 -14.43 -15.06 -0.05
C ASP A 197 -13.21 -14.13 0.12
N GLU A 198 -12.08 -14.43 -0.53
CA GLU A 198 -10.93 -13.54 -0.58
C GLU A 198 -11.24 -12.24 -1.34
N LEU A 199 -12.00 -12.29 -2.44
CA LEU A 199 -12.45 -11.09 -3.16
C LEU A 199 -13.36 -10.20 -2.29
N VAL A 200 -14.22 -10.79 -1.46
CA VAL A 200 -15.03 -10.05 -0.47
C VAL A 200 -14.14 -9.34 0.55
N GLU A 201 -13.12 -10.02 1.05
CA GLU A 201 -12.18 -9.43 2.01
C GLU A 201 -11.33 -8.32 1.35
N ILE A 202 -10.80 -8.56 0.14
CA ILE A 202 -10.08 -7.56 -0.65
C ILE A 202 -10.95 -6.31 -0.87
N ALA A 203 -12.22 -6.48 -1.24
CA ALA A 203 -13.13 -5.36 -1.48
C ALA A 203 -13.37 -4.54 -0.20
N HIS A 204 -13.58 -5.21 0.93
CA HIS A 204 -13.77 -4.55 2.22
C HIS A 204 -12.53 -3.74 2.65
N GLU A 205 -11.35 -4.35 2.59
CA GLU A 205 -10.10 -3.67 2.93
C GLU A 205 -9.78 -2.52 1.98
N THR A 206 -10.05 -2.70 0.67
CA THR A 206 -9.87 -1.64 -0.34
C THR A 206 -10.82 -0.47 -0.10
N ALA A 207 -12.08 -0.75 0.27
CA ALA A 207 -13.06 0.29 0.60
C ALA A 207 -12.66 1.07 1.86
N ASN A 208 -12.14 0.40 2.89
CA ASN A 208 -11.64 1.07 4.08
C ASN A 208 -10.44 1.96 3.75
N CYS A 209 -9.50 1.46 2.93
CA CYS A 209 -8.38 2.26 2.44
C CYS A 209 -8.85 3.49 1.62
N ALA A 210 -9.90 3.35 0.81
CA ALA A 210 -10.50 4.49 0.10
C ALA A 210 -11.05 5.55 1.08
N ARG A 211 -11.70 5.14 2.16
CA ARG A 211 -12.18 6.04 3.22
C ARG A 211 -11.05 6.75 3.93
N ASP A 212 -9.95 6.05 4.19
CA ASP A 212 -8.74 6.65 4.78
C ASP A 212 -8.18 7.77 3.88
N PHE A 213 -8.41 7.68 2.56
CA PHE A 213 -8.10 8.75 1.58
C PHE A 213 -9.19 9.81 1.44
N GLY A 214 -10.22 9.80 2.30
CA GLY A 214 -11.35 10.74 2.21
C GLY A 214 -12.28 10.47 1.03
N ILE A 215 -12.23 9.28 0.43
CA ILE A 215 -13.08 8.86 -0.69
C ILE A 215 -14.25 8.07 -0.14
N ASP A 216 -15.47 8.44 -0.54
CA ASP A 216 -16.66 7.62 -0.33
C ASP A 216 -16.67 6.48 -1.35
N PRO A 217 -16.42 5.19 -0.93
CA PRO A 217 -16.19 4.11 -1.88
C PRO A 217 -17.46 3.66 -2.56
N LYS A 218 -17.48 3.75 -3.89
CA LYS A 218 -18.48 3.13 -4.78
C LYS A 218 -17.81 1.99 -5.51
N ILE A 219 -18.10 0.76 -5.09
CA ILE A 219 -17.31 -0.42 -5.39
C ILE A 219 -17.81 -1.13 -6.64
N ALA A 220 -16.93 -1.46 -7.57
CA ALA A 220 -17.23 -2.28 -8.74
C ALA A 220 -16.42 -3.57 -8.75
N PHE A 221 -17.09 -4.72 -8.76
CA PHE A 221 -16.49 -6.03 -9.01
C PHE A 221 -16.35 -6.23 -10.52
N LEU A 222 -15.11 -6.08 -11.03
CA LEU A 222 -14.85 -6.02 -12.46
C LEU A 222 -14.86 -7.38 -13.15
N SER A 223 -15.40 -7.41 -14.35
CA SER A 223 -15.40 -8.58 -15.22
C SER A 223 -15.42 -8.14 -16.69
N TYR A 224 -15.22 -9.07 -17.62
CA TYR A 224 -15.56 -8.86 -19.02
C TYR A 224 -17.07 -9.01 -19.29
N SER A 225 -17.87 -9.33 -18.28
CA SER A 225 -19.33 -9.48 -18.28
C SER A 225 -19.98 -8.35 -17.48
N THR A 226 -21.22 -8.02 -17.84
CA THR A 226 -22.11 -7.15 -17.06
C THR A 226 -23.44 -7.85 -16.89
N HIS A 227 -23.83 -8.16 -15.65
CA HIS A 227 -25.12 -8.77 -15.28
C HIS A 227 -25.47 -9.98 -16.16
N GLY A 228 -24.51 -10.93 -16.34
CA GLY A 228 -24.71 -12.17 -17.08
C GLY A 228 -24.58 -12.04 -18.61
N SER A 229 -24.06 -10.94 -19.14
CA SER A 229 -23.81 -10.78 -20.58
C SER A 229 -22.74 -11.74 -21.12
N GLY A 230 -21.80 -12.17 -20.26
CA GLY A 230 -20.81 -13.20 -20.51
C GLY A 230 -21.05 -14.44 -19.65
N LYS A 231 -20.33 -15.54 -19.95
CA LYS A 231 -20.40 -16.78 -19.16
C LYS A 231 -19.02 -17.33 -18.94
N GLY A 232 -18.80 -17.93 -17.79
CA GLY A 232 -17.54 -18.62 -17.46
C GLY A 232 -17.25 -18.59 -15.97
N PRO A 233 -16.33 -19.44 -15.50
CA PRO A 233 -16.04 -19.61 -14.08
C PRO A 233 -15.53 -18.32 -13.41
N ASP A 234 -14.83 -17.45 -14.14
CA ASP A 234 -14.38 -16.18 -13.60
C ASP A 234 -15.53 -15.15 -13.49
N VAL A 235 -16.51 -15.19 -14.42
CA VAL A 235 -17.75 -14.38 -14.33
C VAL A 235 -18.56 -14.81 -13.11
N ASP A 236 -18.77 -16.12 -12.95
CA ASP A 236 -19.53 -16.69 -11.83
C ASP A 236 -18.86 -16.31 -10.49
N ARG A 237 -17.54 -16.42 -10.41
CA ARG A 237 -16.77 -16.03 -9.23
C ARG A 237 -16.94 -14.55 -8.87
N MET A 238 -16.85 -13.64 -9.83
CA MET A 238 -17.02 -12.21 -9.58
C MET A 238 -18.46 -11.85 -9.21
N CYS A 239 -19.45 -12.47 -9.86
CA CYS A 239 -20.85 -12.32 -9.51
C CYS A 239 -21.14 -12.80 -8.09
N ASN A 240 -20.67 -14.00 -7.73
CA ASN A 240 -20.85 -14.56 -6.39
C ASN A 240 -20.14 -13.69 -5.32
N ALA A 241 -18.93 -13.20 -5.59
CA ALA A 241 -18.20 -12.31 -4.69
C ALA A 241 -18.96 -11.00 -4.46
N ALA A 242 -19.50 -10.38 -5.52
CA ALA A 242 -20.29 -9.16 -5.41
C ALA A 242 -21.57 -9.36 -4.57
N ASN A 243 -22.28 -10.48 -4.80
CA ASN A 243 -23.48 -10.82 -4.02
C ASN A 243 -23.15 -11.05 -2.54
N LYS A 244 -22.13 -11.86 -2.25
CA LYS A 244 -21.64 -12.11 -0.87
C LYS A 244 -21.22 -10.80 -0.18
N PHE A 245 -20.56 -9.89 -0.91
CA PHE A 245 -20.17 -8.60 -0.38
C PHE A 245 -21.37 -7.74 0.00
N ALA A 246 -22.34 -7.62 -0.90
CA ALA A 246 -23.57 -6.85 -0.66
C ALA A 246 -24.39 -7.42 0.52
N GLU A 247 -24.44 -8.75 0.68
CA GLU A 247 -25.08 -9.39 1.83
C GLU A 247 -24.35 -9.12 3.15
N LYS A 248 -23.01 -9.19 3.13
CA LYS A 248 -22.18 -9.02 4.33
C LYS A 248 -22.05 -7.56 4.75
N TYR A 249 -21.99 -6.64 3.80
CA TYR A 249 -21.77 -5.21 4.01
C TYR A 249 -22.85 -4.34 3.33
N PRO A 250 -24.13 -4.45 3.74
CA PRO A 250 -25.26 -3.79 3.07
C PRO A 250 -25.22 -2.26 3.11
N HIS A 251 -24.35 -1.68 3.96
CA HIS A 251 -24.14 -0.24 4.06
C HIS A 251 -23.04 0.28 3.10
N MET A 252 -22.37 -0.61 2.37
CA MET A 252 -21.35 -0.27 1.37
C MET A 252 -21.93 -0.38 -0.03
N GLU A 253 -21.92 0.72 -0.78
CA GLU A 253 -22.42 0.74 -2.16
C GLU A 253 -21.54 -0.11 -3.07
N SER A 254 -22.10 -1.17 -3.67
CA SER A 254 -21.37 -2.05 -4.57
C SER A 254 -22.20 -2.54 -5.75
N ILE A 255 -21.52 -2.81 -6.87
CA ILE A 255 -22.10 -3.39 -8.08
C ILE A 255 -21.17 -4.46 -8.64
N GLY A 256 -21.72 -5.50 -9.24
CA GLY A 256 -20.96 -6.55 -9.94
C GLY A 256 -21.82 -7.76 -10.29
N GLU A 257 -21.37 -8.65 -11.18
CA GLU A 257 -20.17 -8.38 -12.01
C GLU A 257 -20.48 -7.31 -13.07
N VAL A 258 -19.50 -6.45 -13.34
CA VAL A 258 -19.67 -5.33 -14.25
C VAL A 258 -18.41 -5.07 -15.10
N GLN A 259 -18.59 -4.69 -16.35
CA GLN A 259 -17.49 -4.25 -17.21
C GLN A 259 -17.02 -2.85 -16.80
N PHE A 260 -15.75 -2.56 -17.00
CA PHE A 260 -15.13 -1.30 -16.59
C PHE A 260 -15.80 -0.07 -17.23
N ASP A 261 -16.17 -0.14 -18.51
CA ASP A 261 -16.86 0.95 -19.22
C ASP A 261 -18.24 1.26 -18.61
N ALA A 262 -18.98 0.23 -18.19
CA ALA A 262 -20.26 0.41 -17.50
C ALA A 262 -20.10 0.90 -16.06
N ALA A 263 -18.97 0.56 -15.42
CA ALA A 263 -18.64 1.03 -14.07
C ALA A 263 -18.37 2.54 -14.02
N VAL A 264 -17.71 3.11 -15.06
CA VAL A 264 -17.21 4.50 -15.04
C VAL A 264 -17.94 5.47 -15.96
N SER A 265 -18.75 4.98 -16.92
CA SER A 265 -19.42 5.83 -17.89
C SER A 265 -20.95 5.83 -17.68
N PRO A 266 -21.54 6.98 -17.27
CA PRO A 266 -23.00 7.06 -17.11
C PRO A 266 -23.78 6.71 -18.38
N ALA A 267 -23.25 7.06 -19.55
CA ALA A 267 -23.88 6.75 -20.83
C ALA A 267 -23.91 5.24 -21.12
N VAL A 268 -22.84 4.52 -20.79
CA VAL A 268 -22.77 3.06 -20.93
C VAL A 268 -23.62 2.37 -19.85
N ALA A 269 -23.55 2.87 -18.61
CA ALA A 269 -24.34 2.36 -17.49
C ALA A 269 -25.85 2.42 -17.76
N ALA A 270 -26.34 3.50 -18.37
CA ALA A 270 -27.75 3.65 -18.74
C ALA A 270 -28.24 2.50 -19.65
N THR A 271 -27.35 1.92 -20.45
CA THR A 271 -27.69 0.81 -21.36
C THR A 271 -27.44 -0.56 -20.72
N LYS A 272 -26.28 -0.73 -20.05
CA LYS A 272 -25.84 -2.03 -19.53
C LYS A 272 -26.35 -2.34 -18.12
N CYS A 273 -26.61 -1.30 -17.31
CA CYS A 273 -27.03 -1.41 -15.91
C CYS A 273 -28.24 -0.50 -15.61
N PRO A 274 -29.36 -0.60 -16.37
CA PRO A 274 -30.49 0.30 -16.18
C PRO A 274 -31.04 0.20 -14.76
N GLY A 275 -31.26 1.35 -14.12
CA GLY A 275 -31.75 1.44 -12.72
C GLY A 275 -30.70 1.34 -11.62
N SER A 276 -29.44 1.16 -11.95
CA SER A 276 -28.37 1.24 -10.94
C SER A 276 -28.04 2.71 -10.63
N GLU A 277 -27.97 3.05 -9.34
CA GLU A 277 -27.62 4.40 -8.88
C GLU A 277 -26.12 4.66 -8.89
N ILE A 278 -25.28 3.60 -8.79
CA ILE A 278 -23.82 3.71 -8.71
C ILE A 278 -23.09 3.37 -10.01
N ALA A 279 -23.69 2.59 -10.92
CA ALA A 279 -23.09 2.31 -12.21
C ALA A 279 -22.83 3.61 -12.99
N GLY A 280 -21.64 3.71 -13.59
CA GLY A 280 -21.17 4.93 -14.25
C GLY A 280 -20.50 5.94 -13.31
N HIS A 281 -20.54 5.71 -12.00
CA HIS A 281 -20.01 6.61 -10.97
C HIS A 281 -19.11 5.91 -9.94
N THR A 282 -18.66 4.68 -10.24
CA THR A 282 -17.78 3.94 -9.33
C THR A 282 -16.37 4.52 -9.31
N ASN A 283 -15.71 4.38 -8.17
CA ASN A 283 -14.38 4.91 -7.91
C ASN A 283 -13.44 3.90 -7.22
N THR A 284 -13.96 2.72 -6.86
CA THR A 284 -13.23 1.66 -6.18
C THR A 284 -13.42 0.37 -6.97
N PHE A 285 -12.34 -0.21 -7.48
CA PHE A 285 -12.39 -1.29 -8.47
C PHE A 285 -11.72 -2.54 -7.95
N ILE A 286 -12.44 -3.65 -7.94
CA ILE A 286 -11.95 -4.98 -7.53
C ILE A 286 -11.73 -5.83 -8.78
N PHE A 287 -10.48 -6.23 -8.99
CA PHE A 287 -10.08 -7.01 -10.15
C PHE A 287 -10.26 -8.51 -9.92
N PRO A 288 -10.57 -9.30 -10.98
CA PRO A 288 -10.76 -10.74 -10.86
C PRO A 288 -9.48 -11.50 -10.53
N ASP A 289 -8.33 -10.98 -10.91
CA ASP A 289 -7.02 -11.58 -10.70
C ASP A 289 -5.89 -10.54 -10.80
N LEU A 290 -4.69 -10.97 -10.37
CA LEU A 290 -3.51 -10.13 -10.36
C LEU A 290 -3.12 -9.62 -11.76
N SER A 291 -3.30 -10.42 -12.80
CA SER A 291 -2.93 -10.02 -14.16
C SER A 291 -3.76 -8.85 -14.64
N ALA A 292 -5.08 -8.93 -14.43
CA ALA A 292 -6.01 -7.85 -14.79
C ALA A 292 -5.71 -6.57 -14.01
N GLY A 293 -5.52 -6.66 -12.69
CA GLY A 293 -5.21 -5.51 -11.83
C GLY A 293 -3.85 -4.89 -12.15
N ASN A 294 -2.80 -5.70 -12.25
CA ASN A 294 -1.45 -5.22 -12.50
C ASN A 294 -1.29 -4.56 -13.87
N ILE A 295 -1.87 -5.15 -14.91
CA ILE A 295 -1.86 -4.56 -16.25
C ILE A 295 -2.72 -3.29 -16.27
N GLY A 296 -3.92 -3.34 -15.65
CA GLY A 296 -4.86 -2.23 -15.65
C GLY A 296 -4.29 -0.96 -15.04
N TYR A 297 -3.69 -1.03 -13.84
CA TYR A 297 -3.12 0.16 -13.22
C TYR A 297 -1.94 0.74 -14.00
N LYS A 298 -1.09 -0.12 -14.60
CA LYS A 298 0.05 0.33 -15.42
C LYS A 298 -0.43 1.03 -16.70
N ILE A 299 -1.48 0.51 -17.35
CA ILE A 299 -2.08 1.20 -18.49
C ILE A 299 -2.63 2.57 -18.08
N ALA A 300 -3.34 2.66 -16.96
CA ALA A 300 -3.84 3.92 -16.44
C ALA A 300 -2.70 4.90 -16.13
N ARG A 301 -1.63 4.43 -15.47
CA ARG A 301 -0.45 5.25 -15.14
C ARG A 301 0.23 5.78 -16.40
N TYR A 302 0.63 4.90 -17.33
CA TYR A 302 1.48 5.29 -18.45
C TYR A 302 0.72 5.90 -19.64
N LEU A 303 -0.52 5.51 -19.89
CA LEU A 303 -1.34 6.00 -21.00
C LEU A 303 -2.46 6.95 -20.55
N GLY A 304 -2.95 6.79 -19.33
CA GLY A 304 -4.04 7.59 -18.76
C GLY A 304 -3.58 8.85 -18.02
N ASN A 305 -2.27 9.09 -17.89
CA ASN A 305 -1.69 10.17 -17.09
C ASN A 305 -2.16 10.18 -15.62
N PHE A 306 -2.40 9.00 -15.05
CA PHE A 306 -2.58 8.86 -13.62
C PHE A 306 -1.24 8.74 -12.91
N GLU A 307 -1.11 9.39 -11.78
CA GLU A 307 -0.07 9.07 -10.81
C GLU A 307 -0.57 7.95 -9.90
N ALA A 308 0.33 7.02 -9.57
CA ALA A 308 0.01 5.83 -8.78
C ALA A 308 0.66 5.91 -7.41
N PHE A 309 -0.11 5.66 -6.36
CA PHE A 309 0.33 5.56 -4.97
C PHE A 309 0.16 4.13 -4.48
N GLY A 310 1.22 3.54 -4.01
CA GLY A 310 1.21 2.15 -3.55
C GLY A 310 2.23 1.26 -4.26
N PRO A 311 2.13 -0.07 -4.09
CA PRO A 311 1.02 -0.75 -3.41
C PRO A 311 1.00 -0.50 -1.90
N ILE A 312 -0.18 -0.26 -1.36
CA ILE A 312 -0.45 -0.15 0.08
C ILE A 312 -0.92 -1.52 0.55
N LEU A 313 -0.24 -2.08 1.55
CA LEU A 313 -0.56 -3.41 2.08
C LEU A 313 -1.71 -3.32 3.09
N LEU A 314 -2.71 -4.15 2.88
CA LEU A 314 -3.93 -4.18 3.67
C LEU A 314 -4.05 -5.51 4.42
N GLY A 315 -4.65 -5.48 5.60
CA GLY A 315 -4.88 -6.69 6.40
C GLY A 315 -3.70 -7.14 7.26
N LEU A 316 -2.55 -6.45 7.26
CA LEU A 316 -1.44 -6.72 8.18
C LEU A 316 -1.73 -6.21 9.60
N ASN A 317 -1.22 -6.90 10.61
CA ASN A 317 -1.33 -6.52 12.02
C ASN A 317 -0.32 -5.41 12.44
N ALA A 318 0.34 -4.78 11.50
CA ALA A 318 1.17 -3.59 11.69
C ALA A 318 1.30 -2.82 10.36
N PRO A 319 1.58 -1.50 10.38
CA PRO A 319 1.73 -0.70 9.18
C PRO A 319 3.10 -0.95 8.54
N ILE A 320 3.10 -1.86 7.58
CA ILE A 320 4.24 -2.17 6.72
C ILE A 320 3.79 -1.98 5.29
N ASN A 321 4.52 -1.18 4.54
CA ASN A 321 4.27 -0.96 3.12
C ASN A 321 5.53 -1.18 2.29
N THR A 322 5.33 -1.28 0.98
CA THR A 322 6.40 -1.48 0.02
C THR A 322 6.23 -0.55 -1.18
N LEU A 323 7.32 -0.23 -1.82
CA LEU A 323 7.35 0.58 -3.03
C LEU A 323 7.76 -0.25 -4.25
N SER A 324 7.61 0.32 -5.42
CA SER A 324 8.26 -0.19 -6.63
C SER A 324 9.71 0.30 -6.70
N ARG A 325 10.61 -0.50 -7.23
CA ARG A 325 12.01 -0.11 -7.48
C ARG A 325 12.16 1.11 -8.41
N GLU A 326 11.12 1.44 -9.14
CA GLU A 326 11.05 2.61 -10.03
C GLU A 326 10.53 3.87 -9.31
N CYS A 327 10.38 3.83 -7.97
CA CYS A 327 9.87 4.96 -7.20
C CYS A 327 10.85 6.14 -7.19
N SER A 328 10.32 7.35 -7.08
CA SER A 328 11.05 8.58 -6.82
C SER A 328 11.26 8.82 -5.32
N ALA A 329 12.19 9.70 -4.97
CA ALA A 329 12.37 10.16 -3.59
C ALA A 329 11.10 10.82 -3.02
N SER A 330 10.33 11.49 -3.87
CA SER A 330 9.03 12.06 -3.50
C SER A 330 8.01 11.00 -3.13
N GLU A 331 7.96 9.88 -3.86
CA GLU A 331 7.10 8.73 -3.51
C GLU A 331 7.54 8.10 -2.18
N VAL A 332 8.85 7.94 -1.93
CA VAL A 332 9.37 7.47 -0.63
C VAL A 332 8.90 8.38 0.51
N TYR A 333 9.04 9.70 0.35
CA TYR A 333 8.62 10.68 1.35
C TYR A 333 7.12 10.59 1.66
N HIS A 334 6.25 10.63 0.64
CA HIS A 334 4.81 10.62 0.85
C HIS A 334 4.28 9.26 1.34
N MET A 335 4.83 8.16 0.83
CA MET A 335 4.48 6.83 1.33
C MET A 335 4.96 6.59 2.76
N SER A 336 6.05 7.22 3.20
CA SER A 336 6.46 7.20 4.61
C SER A 336 5.42 7.87 5.51
N ILE A 337 4.91 9.04 5.11
CA ILE A 337 3.86 9.75 5.84
C ILE A 337 2.60 8.90 5.91
N LEU A 338 2.14 8.39 4.78
CA LEU A 338 0.94 7.56 4.69
C LEU A 338 1.07 6.30 5.56
N THR A 339 2.19 5.59 5.46
CA THR A 339 2.44 4.35 6.22
C THR A 339 2.40 4.61 7.73
N ALA A 340 3.01 5.69 8.20
CA ALA A 340 3.00 6.05 9.61
C ALA A 340 1.61 6.51 10.08
N ALA A 341 0.86 7.24 9.25
CA ALA A 341 -0.48 7.73 9.57
C ALA A 341 -1.54 6.61 9.65
N MET A 342 -1.34 5.47 8.97
CA MET A 342 -2.24 4.30 9.04
C MET A 342 -2.46 3.77 10.48
N LEU A 343 -1.61 4.11 11.44
CA LEU A 343 -1.78 3.76 12.86
C LEU A 343 -2.95 4.51 13.51
N GLY A 344 -3.27 5.70 13.07
CA GLY A 344 -4.32 6.55 13.67
C GLY A 344 -5.73 6.29 13.15
N HIS A 345 -5.88 5.64 11.98
CA HIS A 345 -7.17 5.45 11.30
C HIS A 345 -7.80 4.06 11.46
N ARG A 346 -7.18 3.13 12.22
CA ARG A 346 -7.61 1.72 12.27
C ARG A 346 -8.84 1.40 13.11
N ASP A 347 -9.55 2.37 13.70
CA ASP A 347 -10.68 2.11 14.59
C ASP A 347 -12.07 2.42 13.97
N HIS A 348 -12.23 2.21 12.64
CA HIS A 348 -13.55 2.27 12.00
C HIS A 348 -14.47 1.08 12.34
N SER A 349 -14.04 0.14 13.19
CA SER A 349 -14.85 -1.00 13.62
C SER A 349 -15.95 -0.63 14.65
N LYS A 350 -16.04 0.64 15.07
CA LYS A 350 -17.02 1.11 16.05
C LYS A 350 -18.21 1.84 15.47
N ASP A 351 -18.24 2.04 14.14
CA ASP A 351 -19.34 2.72 13.45
C ASP A 351 -20.28 1.73 12.72
N SER A 352 -20.47 0.54 13.27
CA SER A 352 -21.47 -0.45 12.81
C SER A 352 -22.65 -0.55 13.79
#